data_182a7b2eabf17324f794f196ea905e75
#
_entry.id   182a7b2eabf17324f794f196ea905e75
#
_cell.length_a   1.000
_cell.length_b   1.000
_cell.length_c   1.000
_cell.angle_alpha   90.00
_cell.angle_beta   90.00
_cell.angle_gamma   90.00
#
_symmetry.space_group_name_H-M   'P 1'
#
loop_
_entity.id
_entity.type
_entity.pdbx_description
1 polymer ?
#
loop_
_entity_poly.entity_id
_entity_poly.type
_entity_poly.pdbx_seq_one_letter_code
_entity_poly.pdbx_strand_id
1 'polypeptide(L)'
;ITPWWGKVAHKFGRHVYISHSLESLTGASKGEMAPATKASGPNSTSYDEYVAQVEMNRETNFDNAPGSIYYSCKYLYNLGAKESFAHYLKSTVYAYPALPPAMTWKSATNPGTVSNVSKVAYDLSWTGFDNVRYTVYAVPESVPQSEFKKDVQYLLGITYDTRYAIPENYRAGYQYAICVLDRYGNEYTAKFLGAQDATLDAPVLISPEEGAKVSDPFTFTWH
;
A
#
# COMPACT_ATOMS: atom_id res chain seq x y z
N ILE A 1 29.07 4.19 2.21
CA ILE A 1 28.70 3.21 3.24
C ILE A 1 27.39 2.51 2.84
N THR A 2 26.32 3.24 2.51
CA THR A 2 25.01 2.69 2.14
C THR A 2 25.07 1.64 1.01
N PRO A 3 25.75 1.88 -0.14
CA PRO A 3 25.84 0.88 -1.20
C PRO A 3 26.55 -0.41 -0.77
N TRP A 4 27.51 -0.32 0.12
CA TRP A 4 28.22 -1.49 0.63
C TRP A 4 27.30 -2.34 1.52
N TRP A 5 26.57 -1.72 2.45
CA TRP A 5 25.60 -2.42 3.29
C TRP A 5 24.43 -2.99 2.48
N GLY A 6 23.97 -2.28 1.44
CA GLY A 6 22.97 -2.79 0.50
C GLY A 6 23.43 -4.10 -0.16
N LYS A 7 24.67 -4.14 -0.67
CA LYS A 7 25.26 -5.34 -1.26
C LYS A 7 25.38 -6.49 -0.27
N VAL A 8 25.79 -6.19 0.96
CA VAL A 8 25.88 -7.21 2.02
C VAL A 8 24.52 -7.78 2.36
N ALA A 9 23.51 -6.92 2.56
CA ALA A 9 22.16 -7.35 2.84
C ALA A 9 21.57 -8.18 1.69
N HIS A 10 21.79 -7.76 0.45
CA HIS A 10 21.38 -8.50 -0.76
C HIS A 10 22.00 -9.91 -0.78
N LYS A 11 23.31 -10.02 -0.57
CA LYS A 11 24.01 -11.31 -0.54
C LYS A 11 23.40 -12.30 0.46
N PHE A 12 22.88 -11.81 1.58
CA PHE A 12 22.26 -12.63 2.61
C PHE A 12 20.73 -12.70 2.51
N GLY A 13 20.12 -12.11 1.47
CA GLY A 13 18.68 -12.07 1.29
C GLY A 13 17.96 -11.38 2.46
N ARG A 14 18.53 -10.28 2.98
CA ARG A 14 17.97 -9.53 4.12
C ARG A 14 17.78 -8.07 3.76
N HIS A 15 16.90 -7.39 4.48
CA HIS A 15 16.70 -5.95 4.36
C HIS A 15 17.78 -5.17 5.10
N VAL A 16 18.01 -3.94 4.64
CA VAL A 16 18.84 -2.97 5.34
C VAL A 16 18.02 -1.69 5.57
N TYR A 17 18.22 -1.10 6.75
CA TYR A 17 17.59 0.17 7.13
C TYR A 17 18.70 1.11 7.59
N ILE A 18 18.78 2.27 6.96
CA ILE A 18 19.82 3.26 7.24
C ILE A 18 19.30 4.23 8.30
N SER A 19 20.11 4.42 9.34
CA SER A 19 19.78 5.37 10.41
C SER A 19 20.24 6.78 10.06
N HIS A 20 19.32 7.72 10.16
CA HIS A 20 19.55 9.16 10.03
C HIS A 20 19.47 9.80 11.40
N SER A 21 20.56 10.45 11.86
CA SER A 21 20.52 11.24 13.08
C SER A 21 19.83 12.58 12.82
N LEU A 22 18.79 12.87 13.55
CA LEU A 22 18.08 14.15 13.48
C LEU A 22 18.67 15.19 14.47
N GLU A 23 19.74 14.86 15.20
CA GLU A 23 20.37 15.77 16.15
C GLU A 23 21.03 16.98 15.47
N SER A 24 21.41 16.82 14.21
CA SER A 24 21.97 17.89 13.40
C SER A 24 20.94 18.74 12.66
N LEU A 25 19.63 18.50 12.84
CA LEU A 25 18.61 19.40 12.34
C LEU A 25 18.77 20.79 12.95
N THR A 26 18.78 21.81 12.12
CA THR A 26 18.94 23.19 12.54
C THR A 26 17.85 23.58 13.55
N GLY A 27 18.25 24.13 14.71
CA GLY A 27 17.34 24.52 15.78
C GLY A 27 16.92 23.40 16.75
N ALA A 28 17.29 22.15 16.46
CA ALA A 28 16.91 21.01 17.31
C ALA A 28 17.85 20.78 18.50
N SER A 29 18.98 21.46 18.57
CA SER A 29 20.08 21.17 19.50
C SER A 29 19.82 21.45 20.99
N LYS A 30 18.63 21.95 21.38
CA LYS A 30 18.33 22.26 22.79
C LYS A 30 16.94 21.84 23.23
N GLY A 31 16.31 20.87 22.61
CA GLY A 31 14.97 20.47 22.98
C GLY A 31 13.87 21.48 22.58
N GLU A 32 14.24 22.54 21.91
CA GLU A 32 13.30 23.47 21.32
C GLU A 32 12.88 22.94 19.94
N MET A 33 11.59 22.78 19.75
CA MET A 33 11.00 22.44 18.46
C MET A 33 10.99 23.68 17.56
N ALA A 34 12.19 24.12 17.15
CA ALA A 34 12.28 25.20 16.17
C ALA A 34 11.96 24.65 14.77
N PRO A 35 11.18 25.35 13.96
CA PRO A 35 11.08 25.03 12.54
C PRO A 35 12.48 25.15 11.95
N ALA A 36 13.00 24.08 11.41
CA ALA A 36 14.29 24.10 10.74
C ALA A 36 14.12 24.84 9.42
N THR A 37 14.36 26.10 9.45
CA THR A 37 14.52 26.92 8.25
C THR A 37 15.99 27.00 7.93
N LYS A 38 16.45 26.36 6.91
CA LYS A 38 17.82 26.37 6.33
C LYS A 38 18.94 26.04 7.33
N ALA A 39 19.84 25.20 6.89
CA ALA A 39 21.10 24.91 7.57
C ALA A 39 21.82 26.22 7.93
N SER A 40 22.01 26.48 9.23
CA SER A 40 22.78 27.60 9.72
C SER A 40 23.89 27.08 10.60
N GLY A 41 25.08 26.94 10.03
CA GLY A 41 26.28 26.53 10.72
C GLY A 41 26.94 25.26 10.15
N PRO A 42 28.22 25.04 10.44
CA PRO A 42 29.05 24.01 9.77
C PRO A 42 28.64 22.57 10.09
N ASN A 43 27.79 22.34 11.11
CA ASN A 43 27.36 21.01 11.53
C ASN A 43 25.84 20.81 11.45
N SER A 44 25.13 21.69 10.74
CA SER A 44 23.67 21.58 10.59
C SER A 44 23.32 20.84 9.29
N THR A 45 22.33 19.97 9.37
CA THR A 45 21.80 19.23 8.23
C THR A 45 20.46 19.83 7.80
N SER A 46 20.33 20.16 6.52
CA SER A 46 19.09 20.72 5.96
C SER A 46 18.03 19.63 5.75
N TYR A 47 16.79 20.04 5.56
CA TYR A 47 15.70 19.14 5.18
C TYR A 47 15.98 18.46 3.83
N ASP A 48 16.52 19.23 2.87
CA ASP A 48 16.86 18.73 1.53
C ASP A 48 17.93 17.64 1.58
N GLU A 49 18.90 17.76 2.47
CA GLU A 49 19.93 16.75 2.67
C GLU A 49 19.32 15.42 3.15
N TYR A 50 18.34 15.45 4.06
CA TYR A 50 17.65 14.25 4.49
C TYR A 50 16.82 13.62 3.36
N VAL A 51 16.18 14.44 2.53
CA VAL A 51 15.49 13.96 1.32
C VAL A 51 16.47 13.27 0.39
N ALA A 52 17.62 13.93 0.08
CA ALA A 52 18.65 13.35 -0.77
C ALA A 52 19.21 12.03 -0.20
N GLN A 53 19.36 11.91 1.12
CA GLN A 53 19.78 10.66 1.76
C GLN A 53 18.73 9.54 1.59
N VAL A 54 17.43 9.84 1.69
CA VAL A 54 16.37 8.86 1.45
C VAL A 54 16.35 8.43 -0.01
N GLU A 55 16.48 9.38 -0.93
CA GLU A 55 16.54 9.08 -2.37
C GLU A 55 17.76 8.22 -2.71
N MET A 56 18.92 8.53 -2.17
CA MET A 56 20.13 7.72 -2.32
C MET A 56 19.93 6.30 -1.76
N ASN A 57 19.23 6.14 -0.64
CA ASN A 57 18.90 4.81 -0.11
C ASN A 57 18.03 4.01 -1.09
N ARG A 58 17.06 4.67 -1.74
CA ARG A 58 16.20 4.06 -2.76
C ARG A 58 16.97 3.67 -4.02
N GLU A 59 17.86 4.55 -4.49
CA GLU A 59 18.71 4.28 -5.67
C GLU A 59 19.69 3.13 -5.44
N THR A 60 20.16 2.95 -4.21
CA THR A 60 21.08 1.86 -3.84
C THR A 60 20.36 0.59 -3.40
N ASN A 61 19.07 0.50 -3.66
CA ASN A 61 18.26 -0.66 -3.36
C ASN A 61 18.51 -1.81 -4.34
N PHE A 62 19.31 -2.78 -3.94
CA PHE A 62 19.53 -4.03 -4.69
C PHE A 62 18.39 -5.05 -4.46
N ASP A 63 17.14 -4.65 -4.67
CA ASP A 63 15.91 -5.41 -4.37
C ASP A 63 15.68 -5.71 -2.87
N ASN A 64 16.45 -5.10 -1.99
CA ASN A 64 16.35 -5.25 -0.54
C ASN A 64 15.54 -4.15 0.12
N ALA A 65 15.04 -3.21 -0.66
CA ALA A 65 14.25 -2.05 -0.24
C ALA A 65 14.82 -1.38 1.02
N PRO A 66 16.04 -0.79 0.96
CA PRO A 66 16.60 -0.13 2.11
C PRO A 66 15.64 0.94 2.60
N GLY A 67 15.24 0.82 3.85
CA GLY A 67 14.38 1.79 4.51
C GLY A 67 15.22 2.78 5.31
N SER A 68 14.56 3.78 5.86
CA SER A 68 15.16 4.81 6.70
C SER A 68 14.66 4.72 8.14
N ILE A 69 15.54 4.87 9.10
CA ILE A 69 15.24 4.98 10.52
C ILE A 69 15.64 6.38 10.98
N TYR A 70 14.75 7.10 11.64
CA TYR A 70 15.04 8.45 12.13
C TYR A 70 15.28 8.44 13.65
N TYR A 71 16.47 8.79 14.07
CA TYR A 71 16.83 8.96 15.48
C TYR A 71 16.89 10.45 15.81
N SER A 72 15.98 10.96 16.58
CA SER A 72 14.92 10.29 17.30
C SER A 72 13.56 10.96 17.01
N CYS A 73 12.48 10.27 17.39
CA CYS A 73 11.10 10.74 17.15
C CYS A 73 10.78 12.10 17.81
N LYS A 74 11.53 12.54 18.83
CA LYS A 74 11.32 13.86 19.46
C LYS A 74 11.37 15.03 18.48
N TYR A 75 12.09 14.88 17.37
CA TYR A 75 12.19 15.90 16.32
C TYR A 75 11.02 15.87 15.33
N LEU A 76 10.11 14.90 15.48
CA LEU A 76 8.95 14.72 14.61
C LEU A 76 7.63 15.10 15.30
N TYR A 77 7.66 15.63 16.51
CA TYR A 77 6.44 15.89 17.31
C TYR A 77 5.47 16.90 16.68
N ASN A 78 5.95 17.86 15.90
CA ASN A 78 5.11 18.86 15.26
C ASN A 78 4.52 18.40 13.92
N LEU A 79 3.96 17.20 13.86
CA LEU A 79 3.41 16.61 12.63
C LEU A 79 2.36 17.47 11.93
N GLY A 80 1.62 18.30 12.68
CA GLY A 80 0.59 19.20 12.15
C GLY A 80 1.09 20.55 11.63
N ALA A 81 2.30 20.96 11.99
CA ALA A 81 2.83 22.25 11.56
C ALA A 81 3.35 22.15 10.12
N LYS A 82 2.87 23.03 9.24
CA LYS A 82 3.25 23.04 7.81
C LYS A 82 4.76 23.18 7.58
N GLU A 83 5.48 23.74 8.53
CA GLU A 83 6.92 24.01 8.48
C GLU A 83 7.74 22.95 9.21
N SER A 84 7.09 21.90 9.75
CA SER A 84 7.81 20.84 10.45
C SER A 84 8.55 19.92 9.51
N PHE A 85 9.66 19.34 9.97
CA PHE A 85 10.40 18.34 9.23
C PHE A 85 9.53 17.12 8.87
N ALA A 86 8.64 16.70 9.77
CA ALA A 86 7.70 15.62 9.50
C ALA A 86 6.73 15.96 8.36
N HIS A 87 6.24 17.21 8.30
CA HIS A 87 5.40 17.66 7.20
C HIS A 87 6.19 17.70 5.89
N TYR A 88 7.43 18.16 5.93
CA TYR A 88 8.30 18.19 4.76
C TYR A 88 8.57 16.79 4.21
N LEU A 89 8.91 15.82 5.05
CA LEU A 89 9.05 14.43 4.65
C LEU A 89 7.77 13.86 4.04
N LYS A 90 6.62 14.15 4.69
CA LYS A 90 5.31 13.69 4.20
C LYS A 90 4.93 14.31 2.86
N SER A 91 5.30 15.54 2.59
CA SER A 91 5.00 16.22 1.32
C SER A 91 6.00 15.93 0.21
N THR A 92 7.10 15.27 0.51
CA THR A 92 8.17 14.96 -0.45
C THR A 92 8.32 13.44 -0.60
N VAL A 93 9.26 12.85 0.11
CA VAL A 93 9.65 11.44 -0.06
C VAL A 93 8.65 10.41 0.47
N TYR A 94 7.69 10.83 1.31
CA TYR A 94 6.61 9.98 1.87
C TYR A 94 5.23 10.51 1.53
N ALA A 95 5.06 11.13 0.37
CA ALA A 95 3.78 11.70 -0.07
C ALA A 95 2.69 10.62 -0.27
N TYR A 96 3.08 9.42 -0.58
CA TYR A 96 2.19 8.29 -0.81
C TYR A 96 2.41 7.15 0.18
N PRO A 97 1.38 6.35 0.49
CA PRO A 97 1.55 5.13 1.27
C PRO A 97 2.55 4.18 0.60
N ALA A 98 3.29 3.44 1.41
CA ALA A 98 4.20 2.42 0.93
C ALA A 98 4.08 1.14 1.76
N LEU A 99 4.30 0.01 1.12
CA LEU A 99 4.35 -1.27 1.81
C LEU A 99 5.73 -1.46 2.47
N PRO A 100 5.78 -2.02 3.68
CA PRO A 100 7.04 -2.56 4.19
C PRO A 100 7.58 -3.61 3.21
N PRO A 101 8.89 -3.67 2.99
CA PRO A 101 9.48 -4.68 2.13
C PRO A 101 9.10 -6.10 2.59
N ALA A 102 8.73 -6.95 1.65
CA ALA A 102 8.38 -8.34 1.92
C ALA A 102 9.56 -9.12 2.50
N MET A 103 9.36 -9.76 3.65
CA MET A 103 10.35 -10.64 4.26
C MET A 103 10.29 -12.03 3.63
N THR A 104 10.76 -12.16 2.40
CA THR A 104 10.66 -13.38 1.58
C THR A 104 11.36 -14.61 2.20
N TRP A 105 12.29 -14.39 3.14
CA TRP A 105 12.93 -15.46 3.92
C TRP A 105 12.04 -15.99 5.08
N LYS A 106 10.88 -15.37 5.30
CA LYS A 106 9.86 -15.85 6.22
C LYS A 106 8.79 -16.54 5.38
N SER A 107 8.61 -17.82 5.60
CA SER A 107 7.53 -18.51 4.92
C SER A 107 6.18 -18.15 5.55
N ALA A 108 5.21 -17.85 4.71
CA ALA A 108 3.82 -17.85 5.08
C ALA A 108 3.08 -18.75 4.09
N THR A 109 2.07 -19.45 4.57
CA THR A 109 1.15 -20.15 3.68
C THR A 109 0.36 -19.09 2.91
N ASN A 110 0.30 -19.22 1.59
CA ASN A 110 -0.54 -18.35 0.78
C ASN A 110 -2.01 -18.54 1.20
N PRO A 111 -2.67 -17.52 1.75
CA PRO A 111 -4.06 -17.65 2.21
C PRO A 111 -5.07 -17.71 1.06
N GLY A 112 -4.63 -17.39 -0.16
CA GLY A 112 -5.48 -17.30 -1.33
C GLY A 112 -5.73 -15.87 -1.80
N THR A 113 -6.69 -15.74 -2.72
CA THR A 113 -7.14 -14.46 -3.28
C THR A 113 -8.51 -14.13 -2.68
N VAL A 114 -8.76 -12.86 -2.37
CA VAL A 114 -10.09 -12.42 -1.91
C VAL A 114 -11.16 -12.73 -2.97
N SER A 115 -12.40 -12.91 -2.52
CA SER A 115 -13.55 -13.17 -3.40
C SER A 115 -14.67 -12.17 -3.16
N ASN A 116 -15.70 -12.18 -4.01
CA ASN A 116 -16.89 -11.33 -3.89
C ASN A 116 -16.58 -9.84 -3.73
N VAL A 117 -15.58 -9.34 -4.48
CA VAL A 117 -15.27 -7.91 -4.47
C VAL A 117 -16.44 -7.14 -5.06
N SER A 118 -17.01 -6.27 -4.25
CA SER A 118 -18.15 -5.43 -4.63
C SER A 118 -17.95 -3.98 -4.24
N LYS A 119 -18.71 -3.11 -4.89
CA LYS A 119 -18.72 -1.67 -4.61
C LYS A 119 -20.16 -1.22 -4.46
N VAL A 120 -20.48 -0.63 -3.34
CA VAL A 120 -21.78 0.02 -3.08
C VAL A 120 -21.50 1.49 -2.77
N ALA A 121 -21.99 2.37 -3.62
CA ALA A 121 -21.64 3.79 -3.62
C ALA A 121 -20.10 3.98 -3.64
N TYR A 122 -19.50 4.38 -2.54
CA TYR A 122 -18.06 4.63 -2.42
C TYR A 122 -17.36 3.68 -1.45
N ASP A 123 -18.03 2.60 -1.06
CA ASP A 123 -17.47 1.57 -0.20
C ASP A 123 -17.17 0.31 -1.00
N LEU A 124 -15.92 -0.13 -0.93
CA LEU A 124 -15.49 -1.46 -1.38
C LEU A 124 -15.73 -2.46 -0.26
N SER A 125 -16.15 -3.68 -0.61
CA SER A 125 -16.22 -4.80 0.31
C SER A 125 -15.83 -6.10 -0.40
N TRP A 126 -15.37 -7.09 0.36
CA TRP A 126 -14.93 -8.38 -0.16
C TRP A 126 -15.06 -9.48 0.90
N THR A 127 -15.02 -10.71 0.44
CA THR A 127 -14.82 -11.86 1.32
C THR A 127 -13.32 -12.14 1.45
N GLY A 128 -12.82 -12.16 2.65
CA GLY A 128 -11.40 -12.27 2.97
C GLY A 128 -11.06 -13.43 3.88
N PHE A 129 -9.94 -13.32 4.59
CA PHE A 129 -9.35 -14.33 5.45
C PHE A 129 -9.02 -13.75 6.83
N ASP A 130 -8.96 -14.61 7.84
CA ASP A 130 -8.56 -14.22 9.19
C ASP A 130 -7.05 -13.98 9.29
N ASN A 131 -6.66 -13.09 10.22
CA ASN A 131 -5.26 -12.81 10.56
C ASN A 131 -4.37 -12.32 9.41
N VAL A 132 -4.96 -11.67 8.42
CA VAL A 132 -4.27 -11.01 7.31
C VAL A 132 -4.61 -9.53 7.26
N ARG A 133 -3.90 -8.80 6.44
CA ARG A 133 -4.23 -7.43 6.02
C ARG A 133 -4.58 -7.46 4.53
N TYR A 134 -5.08 -6.35 4.06
CA TYR A 134 -5.40 -6.16 2.64
C TYR A 134 -4.78 -4.86 2.17
N THR A 135 -4.21 -4.89 0.96
CA THR A 135 -3.86 -3.69 0.22
C THR A 135 -4.98 -3.36 -0.75
N VAL A 136 -5.33 -2.09 -0.81
CA VAL A 136 -6.36 -1.58 -1.70
C VAL A 136 -5.73 -0.63 -2.70
N TYR A 137 -5.98 -0.88 -3.97
CA TYR A 137 -5.47 -0.07 -5.07
C TYR A 137 -6.60 0.60 -5.83
N ALA A 138 -6.36 1.84 -6.26
CA ALA A 138 -7.14 2.52 -7.30
C ALA A 138 -6.20 2.80 -8.49
N VAL A 139 -6.46 2.13 -9.58
CA VAL A 139 -5.64 2.18 -10.78
C VAL A 139 -6.42 2.92 -11.86
N PRO A 140 -5.88 3.94 -12.52
CA PRO A 140 -6.59 4.59 -13.62
C PRO A 140 -7.10 3.57 -14.65
N GLU A 141 -8.31 3.74 -15.15
CA GLU A 141 -8.90 2.82 -16.14
C GLU A 141 -8.09 2.70 -17.43
N SER A 142 -7.27 3.72 -17.74
CA SER A 142 -6.35 3.71 -18.87
C SER A 142 -5.12 2.82 -18.67
N VAL A 143 -4.86 2.33 -17.45
CA VAL A 143 -3.71 1.51 -17.12
C VAL A 143 -4.11 0.04 -17.14
N PRO A 144 -3.38 -0.83 -17.82
CA PRO A 144 -3.64 -2.27 -17.81
C PRO A 144 -3.60 -2.86 -16.39
N GLN A 145 -4.49 -3.81 -16.09
CA GLN A 145 -4.53 -4.46 -14.78
C GLN A 145 -3.20 -5.12 -14.39
N SER A 146 -2.43 -5.61 -15.35
CA SER A 146 -1.09 -6.18 -15.12
C SER A 146 -0.08 -5.16 -14.57
N GLU A 147 -0.34 -3.87 -14.74
CA GLU A 147 0.54 -2.77 -14.32
C GLU A 147 0.05 -2.06 -13.04
N PHE A 148 -0.86 -2.66 -12.28
CA PHE A 148 -1.48 -2.03 -11.12
C PHE A 148 -0.49 -1.64 -9.98
N LYS A 149 0.73 -2.16 -10.00
CA LYS A 149 1.81 -1.82 -9.07
C LYS A 149 2.88 -0.91 -9.66
N LYS A 150 2.68 -0.43 -10.89
CA LYS A 150 3.67 0.37 -11.61
C LYS A 150 3.93 1.72 -10.94
N ASP A 151 2.91 2.29 -10.31
CA ASP A 151 3.01 3.57 -9.63
C ASP A 151 2.58 3.45 -8.17
N VAL A 152 3.38 4.00 -7.27
CA VAL A 152 3.09 4.05 -5.83
C VAL A 152 1.79 4.78 -5.52
N GLN A 153 1.38 5.72 -6.36
CA GLN A 153 0.13 6.48 -6.21
C GLN A 153 -1.12 5.62 -6.30
N TYR A 154 -1.03 4.44 -6.90
CA TYR A 154 -2.17 3.53 -7.03
C TYR A 154 -2.53 2.84 -5.71
N LEU A 155 -1.61 2.75 -4.76
CA LEU A 155 -1.89 2.21 -3.44
C LEU A 155 -2.70 3.21 -2.62
N LEU A 156 -3.98 2.92 -2.37
CA LEU A 156 -4.84 3.74 -1.49
C LEU A 156 -4.52 3.54 -0.02
N GLY A 157 -4.24 2.33 0.38
CA GLY A 157 -3.93 2.03 1.78
C GLY A 157 -3.90 0.55 2.12
N ILE A 158 -3.72 0.30 3.41
CA ILE A 158 -3.67 -1.02 4.01
C ILE A 158 -4.75 -1.08 5.11
N THR A 159 -5.53 -2.15 5.15
CA THR A 159 -6.58 -2.34 6.16
C THR A 159 -6.56 -3.77 6.70
N TYR A 160 -7.10 -3.98 7.92
CA TYR A 160 -7.45 -5.28 8.46
C TYR A 160 -8.90 -5.65 8.16
N ASP A 161 -9.72 -4.64 7.84
CA ASP A 161 -11.14 -4.83 7.56
C ASP A 161 -11.35 -5.36 6.14
N THR A 162 -12.44 -6.06 5.92
CA THR A 162 -12.92 -6.49 4.59
C THR A 162 -13.77 -5.41 3.90
N ARG A 163 -13.57 -4.15 4.28
CA ARG A 163 -14.21 -2.95 3.72
C ARG A 163 -13.22 -1.81 3.63
N TYR A 164 -13.43 -0.93 2.64
CA TYR A 164 -12.60 0.26 2.46
C TYR A 164 -13.40 1.39 1.81
N ALA A 165 -13.44 2.56 2.46
CA ALA A 165 -14.07 3.75 1.91
C ALA A 165 -13.15 4.41 0.87
N ILE A 166 -13.66 4.58 -0.35
CA ILE A 166 -12.89 5.18 -1.46
C ILE A 166 -12.81 6.70 -1.25
N PRO A 167 -11.59 7.27 -1.14
CA PRO A 167 -11.41 8.71 -1.05
C PRO A 167 -11.99 9.44 -2.27
N GLU A 168 -12.42 10.67 -2.08
CA GLU A 168 -13.18 11.44 -3.09
C GLU A 168 -12.48 11.54 -4.44
N ASN A 169 -11.18 11.82 -4.43
CA ASN A 169 -10.36 11.98 -5.63
C ASN A 169 -10.09 10.66 -6.40
N TYR A 170 -10.51 9.51 -5.86
CA TYR A 170 -10.36 8.20 -6.50
C TYR A 170 -11.71 7.54 -6.86
N ARG A 171 -12.83 8.29 -6.87
CA ARG A 171 -14.17 7.71 -7.06
C ARG A 171 -14.59 7.51 -8.52
N ALA A 172 -13.97 8.22 -9.45
CA ALA A 172 -14.27 8.14 -10.87
C ALA A 172 -13.01 7.96 -11.71
N GLY A 173 -13.09 7.16 -12.78
CA GLY A 173 -11.97 6.90 -13.70
C GLY A 173 -10.93 5.88 -13.17
N TYR A 174 -11.31 5.10 -12.15
CA TYR A 174 -10.42 4.11 -11.53
C TYR A 174 -11.06 2.73 -11.48
N GLN A 175 -10.27 1.73 -11.75
CA GLN A 175 -10.50 0.33 -11.41
C GLN A 175 -9.86 0.02 -10.06
N TYR A 176 -10.46 -0.88 -9.28
CA TYR A 176 -9.98 -1.19 -7.94
C TYR A 176 -9.50 -2.62 -7.86
N ALA A 177 -8.41 -2.81 -7.11
CA ALA A 177 -7.85 -4.13 -6.85
C ALA A 177 -7.59 -4.31 -5.35
N ILE A 178 -7.83 -5.51 -4.85
CA ILE A 178 -7.55 -5.90 -3.49
C ILE A 178 -6.59 -7.09 -3.51
N CYS A 179 -5.50 -7.01 -2.73
CA CYS A 179 -4.60 -8.12 -2.51
C CYS A 179 -4.61 -8.50 -1.02
N VAL A 180 -4.39 -9.77 -0.74
CA VAL A 180 -4.07 -10.21 0.62
C VAL A 180 -2.62 -9.85 0.91
N LEU A 181 -2.37 -9.29 2.09
CA LEU A 181 -1.05 -8.95 2.61
C LEU A 181 -0.83 -9.70 3.92
N ASP A 182 0.15 -10.59 3.94
CA ASP A 182 0.48 -11.32 5.16
C ASP A 182 1.24 -10.47 6.19
N ARG A 183 1.49 -11.04 7.36
CA ARG A 183 2.24 -10.38 8.44
C ARG A 183 3.71 -10.13 8.11
N TYR A 184 4.24 -10.78 7.10
CA TYR A 184 5.63 -10.64 6.65
C TYR A 184 5.78 -9.69 5.47
N GLY A 185 4.68 -9.04 5.05
CA GLY A 185 4.67 -8.10 3.93
C GLY A 185 4.61 -8.77 2.56
N ASN A 186 4.38 -10.08 2.49
CA ASN A 186 4.13 -10.73 1.20
C ASN A 186 2.72 -10.39 0.73
N GLU A 187 2.65 -9.85 -0.46
CA GLU A 187 1.40 -9.48 -1.12
C GLU A 187 1.08 -10.51 -2.19
N TYR A 188 -0.14 -11.04 -2.13
CA TYR A 188 -0.60 -12.13 -2.99
C TYR A 188 -1.39 -11.62 -4.19
N THR A 189 -1.97 -12.53 -4.96
CA THR A 189 -2.68 -12.23 -6.20
C THR A 189 -3.79 -11.21 -6.01
N ALA A 190 -3.83 -10.20 -6.89
CA ALA A 190 -4.86 -9.19 -6.88
C ALA A 190 -6.21 -9.74 -7.40
N LYS A 191 -7.29 -9.32 -6.77
CA LYS A 191 -8.65 -9.45 -7.29
C LYS A 191 -9.16 -8.06 -7.66
N PHE A 192 -9.53 -7.88 -8.91
CA PHE A 192 -10.12 -6.64 -9.38
C PHE A 192 -11.64 -6.64 -9.18
N LEU A 193 -12.20 -5.45 -8.92
CA LEU A 193 -13.64 -5.25 -8.92
C LEU A 193 -14.21 -5.60 -10.31
N GLY A 194 -15.30 -6.38 -10.35
CA GLY A 194 -15.93 -6.83 -11.59
C GLY A 194 -15.20 -7.96 -12.31
N ALA A 195 -14.02 -8.41 -11.82
CA ALA A 195 -13.46 -9.67 -12.29
C ALA A 195 -14.31 -10.82 -11.72
N GLN A 196 -14.90 -11.61 -12.60
CA GLN A 196 -15.75 -12.72 -12.17
C GLN A 196 -14.96 -13.68 -11.26
N ASP A 197 -15.51 -14.00 -10.13
CA ASP A 197 -15.13 -15.19 -9.39
C ASP A 197 -15.50 -16.39 -10.26
N ALA A 198 -14.61 -17.38 -10.36
CA ALA A 198 -14.71 -18.48 -11.29
C ALA A 198 -16.15 -18.88 -11.62
N THR A 199 -16.50 -18.77 -12.88
CA THR A 199 -17.72 -19.15 -13.54
C THR A 199 -18.89 -19.54 -12.59
N LEU A 200 -19.79 -18.59 -12.39
CA LEU A 200 -21.17 -19.00 -12.07
C LEU A 200 -21.61 -19.86 -13.26
N ASP A 201 -21.91 -21.11 -13.02
CA ASP A 201 -22.57 -21.94 -14.00
C ASP A 201 -23.83 -21.23 -14.49
N ALA A 202 -24.09 -21.33 -15.76
CA ALA A 202 -25.32 -20.73 -16.32
C ALA A 202 -26.53 -21.27 -15.52
N PRO A 203 -27.46 -20.39 -15.13
CA PRO A 203 -28.61 -20.84 -14.36
C PRO A 203 -29.36 -21.94 -15.11
N VAL A 204 -29.58 -23.05 -14.46
CA VAL A 204 -30.29 -24.17 -15.02
C VAL A 204 -31.77 -24.06 -14.64
N LEU A 205 -32.63 -24.03 -15.61
CA LEU A 205 -34.06 -24.03 -15.39
C LEU A 205 -34.47 -25.39 -14.73
N ILE A 206 -35.02 -25.29 -13.53
CA ILE A 206 -35.49 -26.48 -12.79
C ILE A 206 -36.98 -26.76 -13.07
N SER A 207 -37.77 -25.71 -13.17
CA SER A 207 -39.21 -25.81 -13.41
C SER A 207 -39.73 -24.57 -14.13
N PRO A 208 -40.61 -24.73 -15.12
CA PRO A 208 -41.01 -25.98 -15.74
C PRO A 208 -39.92 -26.64 -16.55
N GLU A 209 -40.00 -27.97 -16.78
CA GLU A 209 -39.06 -28.68 -17.67
C GLU A 209 -39.15 -28.14 -19.10
N GLU A 210 -38.06 -28.27 -19.85
CA GLU A 210 -38.00 -27.82 -21.27
C GLU A 210 -39.11 -28.49 -22.10
N GLY A 211 -39.89 -27.66 -22.81
CA GLY A 211 -41.03 -28.14 -23.60
C GLY A 211 -42.34 -28.41 -22.84
N ALA A 212 -42.37 -28.19 -21.53
CA ALA A 212 -43.59 -28.35 -20.74
C ALA A 212 -44.63 -27.30 -21.18
N LYS A 213 -45.90 -27.78 -21.33
CA LYS A 213 -47.06 -26.88 -21.48
C LYS A 213 -47.46 -26.38 -20.11
N VAL A 214 -47.35 -25.10 -19.88
CA VAL A 214 -47.72 -24.44 -18.63
C VAL A 214 -49.03 -23.68 -18.80
N SER A 215 -49.85 -23.64 -17.76
CA SER A 215 -51.05 -22.83 -17.68
C SER A 215 -50.83 -21.70 -16.70
N ASP A 216 -51.42 -20.55 -16.96
CA ASP A 216 -51.28 -19.34 -16.15
C ASP A 216 -52.09 -19.46 -14.84
N PRO A 217 -51.57 -19.02 -13.66
CA PRO A 217 -50.20 -18.54 -13.41
C PRO A 217 -49.21 -19.69 -13.11
N PHE A 218 -47.94 -19.52 -13.56
CA PHE A 218 -46.87 -20.44 -13.21
C PHE A 218 -45.61 -19.71 -12.75
N THR A 219 -44.72 -20.43 -12.09
CA THR A 219 -43.45 -19.87 -11.54
C THR A 219 -42.23 -20.54 -12.18
N PHE A 220 -41.27 -19.77 -12.64
CA PHE A 220 -39.97 -20.27 -13.00
C PHE A 220 -39.12 -20.52 -11.74
N THR A 221 -38.43 -21.63 -11.71
CA THR A 221 -37.47 -21.94 -10.64
C THR A 221 -36.11 -22.23 -11.25
N TRP A 222 -35.08 -21.63 -10.71
CA TRP A 222 -33.70 -21.71 -11.16
C TRP A 222 -32.81 -22.28 -10.06
N HIS A 223 -31.75 -22.92 -10.49
CA HIS A 223 -30.68 -23.40 -9.61
C HIS A 223 -29.35 -22.74 -10.03
#